data_e9f2d908f12413264bf1cabfcff6810c
#
_entry.id   e9f2d908f12413264bf1cabfcff6810c
#
_cell.length_a   1.000
_cell.length_b   1.000
_cell.length_c   1.000
_cell.angle_alpha   90.00
_cell.angle_beta   90.00
_cell.angle_gamma   90.00
#
_symmetry.space_group_name_H-M   'P 1'
#
loop_
_entity.id
_entity.type
_entity.pdbx_description
1 polymer ?
#
loop_
_entity_poly.entity_id
_entity_poly.type
_entity_poly.pdbx_seq_one_letter_code
_entity_poly.pdbx_strand_id
1 'polypeptide(L)'
;PLPQEREQSTAVSTVSGSLKSSTATFRIRPATHNDAAQIAELFRRAVLHIEASHYSDSEKAAWIQGADNAAFWQKRIGRSCIRLAAQNDRILGFIEYLPEQNHLDCLFTDPVHQQQGVASALLSAVLPQADADKTVTADVSAAALPFFKKQGFILQHQNQIQRNGLVLINYRMILQTDSI
;
A
#
# COMPACT_ATOMS: atom_id res chain seq x y z
N PRO A 1 -43.81 32.03 2.84
CA PRO A 1 -42.47 31.87 3.33
C PRO A 1 -42.01 30.44 3.02
N LEU A 2 -41.04 30.32 2.12
CA LEU A 2 -40.42 29.05 1.71
C LEU A 2 -39.34 28.68 2.72
N PRO A 3 -39.13 27.37 3.03
CA PRO A 3 -38.04 26.94 3.88
C PRO A 3 -36.70 26.99 3.13
N GLN A 4 -35.68 27.50 3.81
CA GLN A 4 -34.31 27.54 3.33
C GLN A 4 -33.68 26.14 3.32
N GLU A 5 -33.12 25.76 2.19
CA GLU A 5 -32.27 24.58 2.04
C GLU A 5 -30.96 24.79 2.83
N ARG A 6 -30.65 23.82 3.68
CA ARG A 6 -29.34 23.72 4.36
C ARG A 6 -28.39 22.99 3.43
N GLU A 7 -27.39 23.70 2.93
CA GLU A 7 -26.22 23.10 2.32
C GLU A 7 -25.45 22.28 3.36
N GLN A 8 -25.37 20.99 3.13
CA GLN A 8 -24.46 20.10 3.87
C GLN A 8 -23.07 20.23 3.27
N SER A 9 -22.22 21.00 3.93
CA SER A 9 -20.79 21.09 3.65
C SER A 9 -20.12 19.78 4.05
N THR A 10 -19.60 19.06 3.07
CA THR A 10 -18.77 17.87 3.29
C THR A 10 -17.41 18.33 3.79
N ALA A 11 -17.15 18.16 5.08
CA ALA A 11 -15.88 18.51 5.70
C ALA A 11 -14.76 17.59 5.18
N VAL A 12 -13.85 18.16 4.39
CA VAL A 12 -12.56 17.55 4.07
C VAL A 12 -11.71 17.66 5.34
N SER A 13 -11.48 16.54 6.02
CA SER A 13 -10.64 16.47 7.21
C SER A 13 -9.17 16.63 6.83
N THR A 14 -8.64 17.83 6.99
CA THR A 14 -7.21 18.13 6.88
C THR A 14 -6.55 17.81 8.21
N VAL A 15 -5.87 16.65 8.29
CA VAL A 15 -5.05 16.33 9.47
C VAL A 15 -3.71 17.06 9.34
N SER A 16 -3.57 18.17 10.07
CA SER A 16 -2.32 18.92 10.22
C SER A 16 -1.57 18.42 11.45
N GLY A 17 -0.53 17.61 11.22
CA GLY A 17 0.43 17.20 12.26
C GLY A 17 1.77 17.88 12.02
N SER A 18 2.13 18.84 12.89
CA SER A 18 3.38 19.60 12.82
C SER A 18 4.55 18.81 13.41
N LEU A 19 5.55 18.47 12.57
CA LEU A 19 6.95 18.27 12.98
C LEU A 19 7.88 18.49 11.77
N LYS A 20 8.92 19.28 11.99
CA LYS A 20 9.96 19.82 11.11
C LYS A 20 10.45 18.87 10.01
N SER A 21 10.23 19.24 8.77
CA SER A 21 10.97 19.06 7.51
C SER A 21 9.97 19.18 6.37
N SER A 22 10.32 19.87 5.29
CA SER A 22 9.54 20.09 4.05
C SER A 22 8.43 19.03 3.85
N THR A 23 7.23 19.31 4.31
CA THR A 23 6.08 18.40 4.18
C THR A 23 5.67 18.35 2.73
N ALA A 24 6.13 17.33 2.03
CA ALA A 24 5.60 17.00 0.72
C ALA A 24 4.09 16.80 0.85
N THR A 25 3.31 17.80 0.45
CA THR A 25 1.86 17.74 0.50
C THR A 25 1.37 16.77 -0.58
N PHE A 26 0.96 15.58 -0.20
CA PHE A 26 0.31 14.61 -1.07
C PHE A 26 -1.14 14.37 -0.63
N ARG A 27 -1.95 13.87 -1.52
CA ARG A 27 -3.33 13.46 -1.24
C ARG A 27 -3.51 11.97 -1.44
N ILE A 28 -4.38 11.35 -0.64
CA ILE A 28 -4.79 9.96 -0.86
C ILE A 28 -6.05 9.97 -1.74
N ARG A 29 -6.04 9.13 -2.79
CA ARG A 29 -7.19 8.96 -3.70
C ARG A 29 -7.32 7.52 -4.18
N PRO A 30 -8.50 7.11 -4.66
CA PRO A 30 -8.65 5.85 -5.38
C PRO A 30 -7.78 5.81 -6.65
N ALA A 31 -7.32 4.62 -7.02
CA ALA A 31 -6.71 4.39 -8.32
C ALA A 31 -7.78 4.33 -9.42
N THR A 32 -7.40 4.78 -10.61
CA THR A 32 -8.18 4.64 -11.84
C THR A 32 -7.38 3.84 -12.87
N HIS A 33 -8.01 3.33 -13.92
CA HIS A 33 -7.31 2.60 -14.98
C HIS A 33 -6.18 3.40 -15.64
N ASN A 34 -6.28 4.74 -15.66
CA ASN A 34 -5.24 5.62 -16.20
C ASN A 34 -3.95 5.62 -15.35
N ASP A 35 -4.04 5.20 -14.08
CA ASP A 35 -2.89 5.15 -13.17
C ASP A 35 -2.06 3.86 -13.35
N ALA A 36 -2.57 2.87 -14.06
CA ALA A 36 -1.98 1.54 -14.12
C ALA A 36 -0.52 1.51 -14.59
N ALA A 37 -0.16 2.35 -15.57
CA ALA A 37 1.21 2.44 -16.06
C ALA A 37 2.17 3.03 -15.01
N GLN A 38 1.74 4.05 -14.28
CA GLN A 38 2.53 4.65 -13.20
C GLN A 38 2.67 3.69 -12.01
N ILE A 39 1.62 2.93 -11.68
CA ILE A 39 1.66 1.90 -10.63
C ILE A 39 2.68 0.81 -11.00
N ALA A 40 2.64 0.29 -12.24
CA ALA A 40 3.58 -0.70 -12.73
C ALA A 40 5.04 -0.22 -12.62
N GLU A 41 5.31 1.01 -13.04
CA GLU A 41 6.65 1.59 -13.00
C GLU A 41 7.11 1.85 -11.55
N LEU A 42 6.23 2.34 -10.67
CA LEU A 42 6.55 2.52 -9.25
C LEU A 42 6.84 1.17 -8.59
N PHE A 43 6.01 0.16 -8.84
CA PHE A 43 6.22 -1.19 -8.33
C PHE A 43 7.59 -1.74 -8.74
N ARG A 44 7.93 -1.65 -10.04
CA ARG A 44 9.22 -2.09 -10.56
C ARG A 44 10.39 -1.39 -9.87
N ARG A 45 10.35 -0.04 -9.77
CA ARG A 45 11.40 0.73 -9.10
C ARG A 45 11.52 0.38 -7.61
N ALA A 46 10.40 0.25 -6.92
CA ALA A 46 10.39 -0.07 -5.49
C ALA A 46 10.99 -1.46 -5.21
N VAL A 47 10.65 -2.47 -6.01
CA VAL A 47 11.22 -3.82 -5.87
C VAL A 47 12.72 -3.82 -6.17
N LEU A 48 13.16 -3.15 -7.25
CA LEU A 48 14.59 -3.07 -7.60
C LEU A 48 15.41 -2.34 -6.52
N HIS A 49 14.80 -1.43 -5.78
CA HIS A 49 15.46 -0.67 -4.71
C HIS A 49 15.61 -1.47 -3.41
N ILE A 50 14.94 -2.59 -3.24
CA ILE A 50 15.12 -3.45 -2.06
C ILE A 50 16.58 -3.88 -1.97
N GLU A 51 17.17 -3.77 -0.78
CA GLU A 51 18.58 -4.12 -0.56
C GLU A 51 18.87 -5.59 -0.91
N ALA A 52 20.07 -5.86 -1.44
CA ALA A 52 20.50 -7.20 -1.82
C ALA A 52 20.60 -8.18 -0.64
N SER A 53 20.68 -7.66 0.59
CA SER A 53 20.61 -8.44 1.83
C SER A 53 19.23 -9.11 2.04
N HIS A 54 18.17 -8.58 1.42
CA HIS A 54 16.81 -9.11 1.51
C HIS A 54 16.43 -9.97 0.31
N TYR A 55 16.77 -9.51 -0.91
CA TYR A 55 16.52 -10.24 -2.16
C TYR A 55 17.67 -10.05 -3.14
N SER A 56 18.13 -11.15 -3.72
CA SER A 56 19.06 -11.16 -4.85
C SER A 56 18.40 -10.54 -6.10
N ASP A 57 19.21 -10.18 -7.09
CA ASP A 57 18.69 -9.60 -8.33
C ASP A 57 17.79 -10.57 -9.10
N SER A 58 18.05 -11.88 -9.04
CA SER A 58 17.20 -12.92 -9.63
C SER A 58 15.83 -13.02 -8.91
N GLU A 59 15.81 -12.90 -7.60
CA GLU A 59 14.55 -12.89 -6.82
C GLU A 59 13.74 -11.62 -7.09
N LYS A 60 14.38 -10.45 -7.18
CA LYS A 60 13.72 -9.20 -7.57
C LYS A 60 13.11 -9.32 -8.98
N ALA A 61 13.86 -9.88 -9.94
CA ALA A 61 13.36 -10.11 -11.27
C ALA A 61 12.14 -11.05 -11.28
N ALA A 62 12.15 -12.10 -10.45
CA ALA A 62 11.03 -13.01 -10.29
C ALA A 62 9.80 -12.33 -9.66
N TRP A 63 9.98 -11.40 -8.72
CA TRP A 63 8.88 -10.59 -8.17
C TRP A 63 8.27 -9.66 -9.20
N ILE A 64 9.08 -9.04 -10.05
CA ILE A 64 8.65 -8.05 -11.04
C ILE A 64 7.92 -8.72 -12.21
N GLN A 65 8.34 -9.92 -12.60
CA GLN A 65 7.84 -10.58 -13.81
C GLN A 65 6.31 -10.69 -13.83
N GLY A 66 5.72 -10.13 -14.87
CA GLY A 66 4.28 -10.12 -15.10
C GLY A 66 3.52 -8.99 -14.39
N ALA A 67 4.14 -8.32 -13.40
CA ALA A 67 3.55 -7.19 -12.69
C ALA A 67 4.14 -5.83 -13.12
N ASP A 68 5.04 -5.82 -14.09
CA ASP A 68 5.72 -4.64 -14.63
C ASP A 68 5.01 -4.02 -15.84
N ASN A 69 3.74 -4.34 -16.04
CA ASN A 69 2.96 -3.81 -17.16
C ASN A 69 1.59 -3.28 -16.71
N ALA A 70 1.07 -2.31 -17.46
CA ALA A 70 -0.19 -1.65 -17.15
C ALA A 70 -1.40 -2.61 -17.18
N ALA A 71 -1.42 -3.61 -18.07
CA ALA A 71 -2.55 -4.53 -18.20
C ALA A 71 -2.77 -5.37 -16.94
N PHE A 72 -1.70 -5.77 -16.25
CA PHE A 72 -1.78 -6.45 -14.96
C PHE A 72 -2.50 -5.58 -13.93
N TRP A 73 -2.09 -4.31 -13.79
CA TRP A 73 -2.66 -3.39 -12.81
C TRP A 73 -4.07 -2.93 -13.16
N GLN A 74 -4.38 -2.76 -14.45
CA GLN A 74 -5.74 -2.46 -14.89
C GLN A 74 -6.75 -3.51 -14.43
N LYS A 75 -6.39 -4.80 -14.51
CA LYS A 75 -7.23 -5.90 -14.02
C LYS A 75 -7.41 -5.84 -12.50
N ARG A 76 -6.37 -5.47 -11.75
CA ARG A 76 -6.41 -5.39 -10.29
C ARG A 76 -7.24 -4.20 -9.83
N ILE A 77 -7.08 -3.03 -10.44
CA ILE A 77 -7.87 -1.82 -10.14
C ILE A 77 -9.38 -2.10 -10.23
N GLY A 78 -9.82 -2.94 -11.15
CA GLY A 78 -11.23 -3.32 -11.30
C GLY A 78 -11.75 -4.34 -10.27
N ARG A 79 -10.88 -4.95 -9.44
CA ARG A 79 -11.24 -6.09 -8.56
C ARG A 79 -10.87 -5.88 -7.10
N SER A 80 -10.02 -4.93 -6.80
CA SER A 80 -9.50 -4.67 -5.46
C SER A 80 -9.61 -3.20 -5.10
N CYS A 81 -9.38 -2.88 -3.83
CA CYS A 81 -9.31 -1.50 -3.36
C CYS A 81 -7.88 -1.00 -3.43
N ILE A 82 -7.53 -0.25 -4.48
CA ILE A 82 -6.21 0.40 -4.59
C ILE A 82 -6.33 1.88 -4.22
N ARG A 83 -5.51 2.34 -3.28
CA ARG A 83 -5.35 3.75 -2.92
C ARG A 83 -3.95 4.23 -3.31
N LEU A 84 -3.89 5.46 -3.78
CA LEU A 84 -2.66 6.12 -4.21
C LEU A 84 -2.37 7.31 -3.30
N ALA A 85 -1.11 7.49 -2.96
CA ALA A 85 -0.58 8.77 -2.48
C ALA A 85 -0.08 9.54 -3.69
N ALA A 86 -0.72 10.65 -4.04
CA ALA A 86 -0.41 11.42 -5.24
C ALA A 86 -0.06 12.87 -4.90
N GLN A 87 0.98 13.38 -5.55
CA GLN A 87 1.37 14.78 -5.52
C GLN A 87 1.40 15.29 -6.96
N ASN A 88 0.53 16.24 -7.28
CA ASN A 88 0.27 16.65 -8.66
C ASN A 88 -0.08 15.40 -9.51
N ASP A 89 0.63 15.19 -10.62
CA ASP A 89 0.44 14.05 -11.53
C ASP A 89 1.34 12.84 -11.21
N ARG A 90 2.08 12.89 -10.09
CA ARG A 90 3.02 11.82 -9.68
C ARG A 90 2.45 10.97 -8.56
N ILE A 91 2.57 9.65 -8.72
CA ILE A 91 2.25 8.69 -7.66
C ILE A 91 3.51 8.48 -6.81
N LEU A 92 3.39 8.74 -5.49
CA LEU A 92 4.47 8.57 -4.50
C LEU A 92 4.43 7.20 -3.82
N GLY A 93 3.29 6.52 -3.88
CA GLY A 93 3.10 5.20 -3.31
C GLY A 93 1.69 4.70 -3.56
N PHE A 94 1.49 3.41 -3.38
CA PHE A 94 0.17 2.79 -3.45
C PHE A 94 0.03 1.63 -2.47
N ILE A 95 -1.21 1.37 -2.10
CA ILE A 95 -1.61 0.22 -1.30
C ILE A 95 -2.75 -0.51 -1.99
N GLU A 96 -2.73 -1.84 -1.94
CA GLU A 96 -3.83 -2.68 -2.40
C GLU A 96 -4.39 -3.47 -1.24
N TYR A 97 -5.70 -3.39 -1.08
CA TYR A 97 -6.48 -4.12 -0.11
C TYR A 97 -7.51 -5.00 -0.82
N LEU A 98 -7.61 -6.24 -0.39
CA LEU A 98 -8.54 -7.26 -0.88
C LEU A 98 -9.66 -7.43 0.15
N PRO A 99 -10.84 -6.77 -0.03
CA PRO A 99 -11.89 -6.74 0.99
C PRO A 99 -12.44 -8.13 1.35
N GLU A 100 -12.62 -9.00 0.38
CA GLU A 100 -13.16 -10.35 0.61
C GLU A 100 -12.27 -11.21 1.52
N GLN A 101 -10.95 -10.97 1.48
CA GLN A 101 -9.94 -11.70 2.25
C GLN A 101 -9.48 -10.95 3.50
N ASN A 102 -9.94 -9.71 3.70
CA ASN A 102 -9.43 -8.80 4.73
C ASN A 102 -7.90 -8.70 4.73
N HIS A 103 -7.31 -8.58 3.52
CA HIS A 103 -5.88 -8.75 3.27
C HIS A 103 -5.26 -7.56 2.55
N LEU A 104 -4.09 -7.13 3.05
CA LEU A 104 -3.22 -6.16 2.40
C LEU A 104 -2.23 -6.91 1.49
N ASP A 105 -2.42 -6.79 0.17
CA ASP A 105 -1.63 -7.54 -0.81
C ASP A 105 -0.38 -6.78 -1.26
N CYS A 106 -0.48 -5.46 -1.42
CA CYS A 106 0.63 -4.61 -1.83
C CYS A 106 0.69 -3.32 -1.01
N LEU A 107 1.90 -2.91 -0.63
CA LEU A 107 2.18 -1.57 -0.11
C LEU A 107 3.59 -1.17 -0.58
N PHE A 108 3.65 -0.23 -1.51
CA PHE A 108 4.90 0.24 -2.08
C PHE A 108 4.98 1.76 -2.06
N THR A 109 6.17 2.28 -1.75
CA THR A 109 6.49 3.70 -1.79
C THR A 109 7.64 3.94 -2.77
N ASP A 110 7.55 5.01 -3.55
CA ASP A 110 8.64 5.44 -4.42
C ASP A 110 9.92 5.60 -3.58
N PRO A 111 11.05 4.99 -3.97
CA PRO A 111 12.29 5.01 -3.20
C PRO A 111 12.75 6.40 -2.75
N VAL A 112 12.56 7.42 -3.59
CA VAL A 112 12.95 8.80 -3.25
C VAL A 112 11.97 9.52 -2.32
N HIS A 113 10.83 8.90 -2.00
CA HIS A 113 9.78 9.45 -1.12
C HIS A 113 9.55 8.57 0.13
N GLN A 114 10.48 7.67 0.42
CA GLN A 114 10.44 6.88 1.66
C GLN A 114 10.64 7.78 2.89
N GLN A 115 10.19 7.30 4.06
CA GLN A 115 10.29 8.00 5.35
C GLN A 115 9.60 9.37 5.41
N GLN A 116 8.71 9.67 4.46
CA GLN A 116 7.92 10.90 4.41
C GLN A 116 6.45 10.69 4.84
N GLY A 117 6.15 9.58 5.49
CA GLY A 117 4.80 9.26 5.97
C GLY A 117 3.85 8.68 4.92
N VAL A 118 4.29 8.47 3.67
CA VAL A 118 3.46 7.97 2.56
C VAL A 118 2.85 6.61 2.88
N ALA A 119 3.65 5.64 3.33
CA ALA A 119 3.17 4.29 3.65
C ALA A 119 2.16 4.30 4.82
N SER A 120 2.41 5.10 5.86
CA SER A 120 1.49 5.24 7.01
C SER A 120 0.16 5.85 6.60
N ALA A 121 0.18 6.89 5.75
CA ALA A 121 -1.03 7.52 5.25
C ALA A 121 -1.87 6.57 4.38
N LEU A 122 -1.21 5.79 3.52
CA LEU A 122 -1.86 4.77 2.69
C LEU A 122 -2.52 3.68 3.55
N LEU A 123 -1.81 3.16 4.54
CA LEU A 123 -2.34 2.16 5.46
C LEU A 123 -3.55 2.70 6.23
N SER A 124 -3.45 3.90 6.79
CA SER A 124 -4.54 4.56 7.50
C SER A 124 -5.78 4.82 6.63
N ALA A 125 -5.62 4.94 5.31
CA ALA A 125 -6.73 5.16 4.40
C ALA A 125 -7.52 3.88 4.07
N VAL A 126 -6.94 2.70 4.24
CA VAL A 126 -7.61 1.42 3.94
C VAL A 126 -8.08 0.67 5.18
N LEU A 127 -7.41 0.79 6.32
CA LEU A 127 -7.80 0.09 7.56
C LEU A 127 -9.25 0.33 8.00
N PRO A 128 -9.82 1.54 7.89
CA PRO A 128 -11.24 1.76 8.22
C PRO A 128 -12.23 1.01 7.32
N GLN A 129 -11.78 0.47 6.19
CA GLN A 129 -12.58 -0.32 5.26
C GLN A 129 -12.47 -1.83 5.55
N ALA A 130 -11.60 -2.21 6.48
CA ALA A 130 -11.42 -3.59 6.88
C ALA A 130 -12.65 -4.10 7.65
N ASP A 131 -12.95 -5.37 7.46
CA ASP A 131 -13.99 -6.07 8.19
C ASP A 131 -13.57 -6.20 9.66
N ALA A 132 -14.31 -5.54 10.56
CA ALA A 132 -14.00 -5.52 11.98
C ALA A 132 -14.13 -6.91 12.64
N ASP A 133 -14.92 -7.79 12.06
CA ASP A 133 -15.13 -9.15 12.56
C ASP A 133 -14.05 -10.15 12.10
N LYS A 134 -13.13 -9.70 11.24
CA LYS A 134 -12.05 -10.52 10.68
C LYS A 134 -10.69 -9.90 10.95
N THR A 135 -9.72 -10.75 11.18
CA THR A 135 -8.33 -10.33 11.32
C THR A 135 -7.80 -9.76 9.99
N VAL A 136 -7.21 -8.56 10.05
CA VAL A 136 -6.48 -8.00 8.90
C VAL A 136 -5.14 -8.70 8.77
N THR A 137 -4.85 -9.19 7.58
CA THR A 137 -3.58 -9.87 7.27
C THR A 137 -2.76 -9.12 6.24
N ALA A 138 -1.46 -9.34 6.21
CA ALA A 138 -0.55 -8.83 5.17
C ALA A 138 0.57 -9.84 4.90
N ASP A 139 0.97 -9.97 3.63
CA ASP A 139 2.17 -10.71 3.24
C ASP A 139 3.27 -9.71 2.86
N VAL A 140 4.33 -9.64 3.67
CA VAL A 140 5.31 -8.58 3.57
C VAL A 140 6.73 -9.11 3.33
N SER A 141 7.55 -8.34 2.63
CA SER A 141 8.97 -8.63 2.49
C SER A 141 9.72 -8.47 3.81
N ALA A 142 10.91 -9.09 3.94
CA ALA A 142 11.77 -8.88 5.09
C ALA A 142 12.06 -7.39 5.34
N ALA A 143 12.25 -6.61 4.27
CA ALA A 143 12.49 -5.18 4.34
C ALA A 143 11.31 -4.38 4.93
N ALA A 144 10.08 -4.86 4.77
CA ALA A 144 8.88 -4.18 5.26
C ALA A 144 8.50 -4.57 6.71
N LEU A 145 9.06 -5.64 7.26
CA LEU A 145 8.75 -6.11 8.62
C LEU A 145 8.83 -5.00 9.70
N PRO A 146 9.89 -4.15 9.74
CA PRO A 146 9.99 -3.12 10.77
C PRO A 146 8.84 -2.10 10.69
N PHE A 147 8.42 -1.72 9.47
CA PHE A 147 7.31 -0.82 9.26
C PHE A 147 6.01 -1.43 9.79
N PHE A 148 5.65 -2.65 9.36
CA PHE A 148 4.41 -3.29 9.78
C PHE A 148 4.35 -3.57 11.28
N LYS A 149 5.46 -3.97 11.91
CA LYS A 149 5.56 -4.08 13.37
C LYS A 149 5.24 -2.77 14.08
N LYS A 150 5.78 -1.64 13.59
CA LYS A 150 5.48 -0.30 14.11
C LYS A 150 4.01 0.09 13.95
N GLN A 151 3.31 -0.48 12.97
CA GLN A 151 1.88 -0.26 12.73
C GLN A 151 0.97 -1.22 13.52
N GLY A 152 1.52 -2.00 14.45
CA GLY A 152 0.74 -2.91 15.30
C GLY A 152 0.52 -4.30 14.71
N PHE A 153 1.19 -4.64 13.60
CA PHE A 153 1.16 -6.00 13.07
C PHE A 153 2.15 -6.90 13.79
N ILE A 154 1.74 -8.13 14.03
CA ILE A 154 2.61 -9.19 14.59
C ILE A 154 2.91 -10.24 13.52
N LEU A 155 4.12 -10.78 13.57
CA LEU A 155 4.55 -11.86 12.68
C LEU A 155 3.84 -13.16 13.06
N GLN A 156 3.19 -13.79 12.06
CA GLN A 156 2.53 -15.09 12.24
C GLN A 156 3.43 -16.23 11.78
N HIS A 157 3.89 -16.20 10.54
CA HIS A 157 4.81 -17.20 9.98
C HIS A 157 5.53 -16.68 8.72
N GLN A 158 6.53 -17.44 8.29
CA GLN A 158 7.22 -17.24 7.03
C GLN A 158 6.52 -18.04 5.92
N ASN A 159 6.35 -17.43 4.75
CA ASN A 159 5.87 -18.10 3.55
C ASN A 159 7.03 -18.45 2.61
N GLN A 160 6.85 -19.52 1.85
CA GLN A 160 7.70 -19.90 0.73
C GLN A 160 6.86 -19.86 -0.56
N ILE A 161 7.25 -19.02 -1.50
CA ILE A 161 6.52 -18.79 -2.74
C ILE A 161 7.38 -19.30 -3.90
N GLN A 162 6.89 -20.31 -4.62
CA GLN A 162 7.54 -20.80 -5.83
C GLN A 162 7.24 -19.86 -6.99
N ARG A 163 8.27 -19.25 -7.56
CA ARG A 163 8.14 -18.37 -8.74
C ARG A 163 9.36 -18.49 -9.64
N ASN A 164 9.13 -18.86 -10.91
CA ASN A 164 10.18 -18.98 -11.92
C ASN A 164 11.36 -19.88 -11.51
N GLY A 165 11.07 -21.00 -10.84
CA GLY A 165 12.10 -21.91 -10.34
C GLY A 165 12.86 -21.45 -9.11
N LEU A 166 12.51 -20.28 -8.56
CA LEU A 166 13.06 -19.75 -7.31
C LEU A 166 12.06 -19.90 -6.16
N VAL A 167 12.59 -20.02 -4.95
CA VAL A 167 11.81 -19.95 -3.70
C VAL A 167 11.97 -18.55 -3.14
N LEU A 168 10.90 -17.75 -3.19
CA LEU A 168 10.85 -16.41 -2.64
C LEU A 168 10.29 -16.47 -1.23
N ILE A 169 10.88 -15.69 -0.31
CA ILE A 169 10.46 -15.64 1.08
C ILE A 169 9.71 -14.32 1.33
N ASN A 170 8.53 -14.42 1.92
CA ASN A 170 7.86 -13.30 2.56
C ASN A 170 7.25 -13.75 3.90
N TYR A 171 6.57 -12.85 4.59
CA TYR A 171 6.14 -13.08 5.96
C TYR A 171 4.68 -12.71 6.11
N ARG A 172 3.87 -13.67 6.60
CA ARG A 172 2.50 -13.40 7.02
C ARG A 172 2.50 -12.62 8.32
N MET A 173 1.87 -11.47 8.30
CA MET A 173 1.61 -10.65 9.46
C MET A 173 0.12 -10.47 9.67
N ILE A 174 -0.28 -10.29 10.92
CA ILE A 174 -1.67 -10.01 11.32
C ILE A 174 -1.71 -8.74 12.15
N LEU A 175 -2.72 -7.90 11.91
CA LEU A 175 -2.97 -6.73 12.75
C LEU A 175 -3.56 -7.21 14.07
N GLN A 176 -2.89 -6.87 15.16
CA GLN A 176 -3.42 -7.14 16.48
C GLN A 176 -4.55 -6.13 16.76
N THR A 177 -5.77 -6.61 16.81
CA THR A 177 -6.87 -5.83 17.37
C THR A 177 -6.75 -5.94 18.88
N ASP A 178 -6.45 -4.83 19.56
CA ASP A 178 -6.55 -4.79 21.01
C ASP A 178 -7.98 -5.17 21.37
N SER A 179 -8.12 -6.34 22.03
CA SER A 179 -9.39 -6.71 22.63
C SER A 179 -9.68 -5.69 23.73
N ILE A 180 -10.62 -4.78 23.45
CA ILE A 180 -11.15 -3.83 24.44
C ILE A 180 -11.96 -4.59 25.48
#